data_1186afe6cdf314dda951e44b3f52bbb2
#
_entry.id   1186afe6cdf314dda951e44b3f52bbb2
#
_cell.length_a   1.000
_cell.length_b   1.000
_cell.length_c   1.000
_cell.angle_alpha   90.00
_cell.angle_beta   90.00
_cell.angle_gamma   90.00
#
_symmetry.space_group_name_H-M   'P 1'
#
loop_
_entity.id
_entity.type
_entity.pdbx_description
1 polymer ?
#
loop_
_entity_poly.entity_id
_entity_poly.type
_entity_poly.pdbx_seq_one_letter_code
_entity_poly.pdbx_strand_id
1 'polypeptide(L)'
;HAITLGKHCYTQKPLTHSVYESRLLTKLAKKYKVATQMGNQGNSFDWCRQIAEWIQSGVIGDVYEVHCWTDRPIWPQGLMKPNDTPKCPKTLDWDLWIGPAQQRPYNPVYTPWNWRGWWDFGTGALGDMACHIMDPLYWALDLKYPTSVIGSSTLSNLYSPPHAQIVTYTFPARPPKGNVKMPEVKVYWYDGGLMPPRPEELKDGQMMGDENGGIIFIGTKGKIMTGCYGMNPTLLPVSDMEHFNQPKPTIPRAKGGNGDIWSTNAHEQDWIRACKESPENRTEASSNFQFSGPFNEMVVMGVLAVRLSGLQGLHRELQWDGENMRFTNISPNDKIKIVTVDDFKVIDGDPRFDRRFAEFNAAEMANEWIKHTYNNGFSLPDMPR
;
A
#
# COMPACT_ATOMS: atom_id res chain seq x y z
N HIS A 1 -5.45 -21.60 -5.45
CA HIS A 1 -6.22 -22.87 -5.34
C HIS A 1 -7.70 -22.63 -5.05
N ALA A 2 -8.09 -21.92 -3.99
CA ALA A 2 -9.50 -21.74 -3.64
C ALA A 2 -10.33 -21.22 -4.83
N ILE A 3 -9.87 -20.16 -5.49
CA ILE A 3 -10.53 -19.55 -6.65
C ILE A 3 -10.71 -20.55 -7.79
N THR A 4 -9.66 -21.33 -8.12
CA THR A 4 -9.74 -22.33 -9.21
C THR A 4 -10.68 -23.49 -8.92
N LEU A 5 -11.03 -23.68 -7.66
CA LEU A 5 -12.06 -24.62 -7.18
C LEU A 5 -13.45 -23.99 -7.06
N GLY A 6 -13.64 -22.77 -7.58
CA GLY A 6 -14.91 -22.03 -7.53
C GLY A 6 -15.29 -21.53 -6.14
N LYS A 7 -14.33 -21.41 -5.21
CA LYS A 7 -14.60 -20.93 -3.85
C LYS A 7 -14.47 -19.40 -3.79
N HIS A 8 -15.40 -18.77 -3.09
CA HIS A 8 -15.33 -17.36 -2.74
C HIS A 8 -14.17 -17.11 -1.78
N CYS A 9 -13.55 -15.94 -1.88
CA CYS A 9 -12.34 -15.63 -1.10
C CYS A 9 -12.44 -14.26 -0.41
N TYR A 10 -12.11 -14.24 0.87
CA TYR A 10 -11.82 -13.04 1.65
C TYR A 10 -10.38 -13.12 2.12
N THR A 11 -9.58 -12.10 1.83
CA THR A 11 -8.14 -12.06 2.17
C THR A 11 -7.83 -10.77 2.91
N GLN A 12 -7.18 -10.86 4.05
CA GLN A 12 -6.74 -9.66 4.77
C GLN A 12 -5.75 -8.83 3.95
N LYS A 13 -5.65 -7.55 4.28
CA LYS A 13 -4.68 -6.62 3.69
C LYS A 13 -3.26 -6.85 4.25
N PRO A 14 -2.22 -6.50 3.49
CA PRO A 14 -2.25 -6.25 2.05
C PRO A 14 -2.67 -7.50 1.29
N LEU A 15 -3.33 -7.33 0.14
CA LEU A 15 -3.91 -8.46 -0.61
C LEU A 15 -2.87 -9.52 -0.96
N THR A 16 -1.69 -9.08 -1.39
CA THR A 16 -0.57 -9.94 -1.77
C THR A 16 0.77 -9.29 -1.44
N HIS A 17 1.81 -10.10 -1.49
CA HIS A 17 3.17 -9.69 -1.21
C HIS A 17 3.91 -9.15 -2.47
N SER A 18 3.45 -9.50 -3.66
CA SER A 18 4.07 -9.10 -4.92
C SER A 18 3.05 -8.57 -5.94
N VAL A 19 3.55 -7.83 -6.95
CA VAL A 19 2.75 -7.31 -8.06
C VAL A 19 2.13 -8.46 -8.86
N TYR A 20 2.91 -9.49 -9.15
CA TYR A 20 2.46 -10.65 -9.92
C TYR A 20 1.27 -11.36 -9.26
N GLU A 21 1.31 -11.56 -7.96
CA GLU A 21 0.21 -12.20 -7.21
C GLU A 21 -1.07 -11.37 -7.27
N SER A 22 -0.99 -10.05 -7.13
CA SER A 22 -2.16 -9.16 -7.24
C SER A 22 -2.83 -9.31 -8.61
N ARG A 23 -2.03 -9.26 -9.67
CA ARG A 23 -2.51 -9.43 -11.05
C ARG A 23 -3.12 -10.82 -11.26
N LEU A 24 -2.47 -11.84 -10.73
CA LEU A 24 -2.92 -13.22 -10.81
C LEU A 24 -4.30 -13.40 -10.13
N LEU A 25 -4.46 -12.91 -8.91
CA LEU A 25 -5.72 -13.01 -8.18
C LEU A 25 -6.84 -12.22 -8.87
N THR A 26 -6.55 -11.03 -9.40
CA THR A 26 -7.49 -10.23 -10.18
C THR A 26 -8.01 -11.01 -11.40
N LYS A 27 -7.10 -11.57 -12.19
CA LYS A 27 -7.46 -12.34 -13.39
C LYS A 27 -8.21 -13.63 -13.06
N LEU A 28 -7.78 -14.35 -12.02
CA LEU A 28 -8.45 -15.59 -11.59
C LEU A 28 -9.87 -15.30 -11.06
N ALA A 29 -10.05 -14.29 -10.24
CA ALA A 29 -11.37 -13.92 -9.73
C ALA A 29 -12.35 -13.60 -10.86
N LYS A 30 -11.90 -12.85 -11.88
CA LYS A 30 -12.68 -12.55 -13.08
C LYS A 30 -13.01 -13.81 -13.88
N LYS A 31 -12.02 -14.69 -14.12
CA LYS A 31 -12.17 -15.91 -14.90
C LYS A 31 -13.15 -16.89 -14.27
N TYR A 32 -13.05 -17.08 -12.95
CA TYR A 32 -13.88 -18.06 -12.21
C TYR A 32 -15.17 -17.45 -11.63
N LYS A 33 -15.38 -16.15 -11.82
CA LYS A 33 -16.60 -15.44 -11.38
C LYS A 33 -16.95 -15.69 -9.91
N VAL A 34 -15.94 -15.72 -9.04
CA VAL A 34 -16.11 -15.91 -7.59
C VAL A 34 -16.24 -14.56 -6.89
N ALA A 35 -17.02 -14.51 -5.81
CA ALA A 35 -17.07 -13.34 -4.95
C ALA A 35 -15.76 -13.20 -4.16
N THR A 36 -15.18 -12.03 -4.17
CA THR A 36 -13.89 -11.75 -3.51
C THR A 36 -13.95 -10.47 -2.71
N GLN A 37 -13.11 -10.36 -1.69
CA GLN A 37 -12.92 -9.12 -0.93
C GLN A 37 -11.53 -9.07 -0.29
N MET A 38 -10.87 -7.93 -0.33
CA MET A 38 -9.72 -7.62 0.51
C MET A 38 -10.20 -7.04 1.84
N GLY A 39 -9.56 -7.40 2.94
CA GLY A 39 -9.90 -6.94 4.29
C GLY A 39 -9.35 -5.54 4.63
N ASN A 40 -9.62 -4.54 3.80
CA ASN A 40 -9.39 -3.13 4.07
C ASN A 40 -10.72 -2.45 4.41
N GLN A 41 -11.19 -2.66 5.64
CA GLN A 41 -12.55 -2.32 6.07
C GLN A 41 -12.96 -0.86 5.80
N GLY A 42 -12.00 0.09 5.86
CA GLY A 42 -12.23 1.50 5.53
C GLY A 42 -12.83 1.73 4.15
N ASN A 43 -12.62 0.81 3.20
CA ASN A 43 -13.24 0.85 1.88
C ASN A 43 -14.78 0.83 1.94
N SER A 44 -15.36 0.24 2.95
CA SER A 44 -16.81 0.19 3.14
C SER A 44 -17.40 1.40 3.87
N PHE A 45 -16.57 2.34 4.32
CA PHE A 45 -17.03 3.58 4.93
C PHE A 45 -17.74 4.52 3.96
N ASP A 46 -18.67 5.26 4.48
CA ASP A 46 -19.32 6.33 3.74
C ASP A 46 -18.34 7.44 3.34
N TRP A 47 -17.32 7.69 4.13
CA TRP A 47 -16.32 8.72 3.86
C TRP A 47 -15.54 8.52 2.56
N CYS A 48 -15.19 7.27 2.19
CA CYS A 48 -14.56 7.00 0.89
C CYS A 48 -15.44 7.47 -0.27
N ARG A 49 -16.76 7.21 -0.18
CA ARG A 49 -17.73 7.64 -1.19
C ARG A 49 -17.92 9.14 -1.17
N GLN A 50 -18.03 9.72 0.01
CA GLN A 50 -18.17 11.17 0.20
C GLN A 50 -16.97 11.93 -0.38
N ILE A 51 -15.75 11.50 -0.14
CA ILE A 51 -14.54 12.09 -0.74
C ILE A 51 -14.62 12.04 -2.27
N ALA A 52 -14.98 10.87 -2.82
CA ALA A 52 -15.13 10.71 -4.27
C ALA A 52 -16.24 11.63 -4.83
N GLU A 53 -17.36 11.75 -4.14
CA GLU A 53 -18.47 12.64 -4.53
C GLU A 53 -18.05 14.12 -4.48
N TRP A 54 -17.34 14.55 -3.45
CA TRP A 54 -16.84 15.93 -3.35
C TRP A 54 -15.86 16.25 -4.47
N ILE A 55 -14.88 15.38 -4.71
CA ILE A 55 -13.90 15.57 -5.77
C ILE A 55 -14.59 15.58 -7.12
N GLN A 56 -15.42 14.58 -7.44
CA GLN A 56 -16.07 14.44 -8.74
C GLN A 56 -17.13 15.52 -9.01
N SER A 57 -17.71 16.12 -7.98
CA SER A 57 -18.59 17.28 -8.12
C SER A 57 -17.83 18.60 -8.36
N GLY A 58 -16.49 18.61 -8.19
CA GLY A 58 -15.64 19.76 -8.44
C GLY A 58 -15.50 20.73 -7.26
N VAL A 59 -15.77 20.29 -6.04
CA VAL A 59 -15.67 21.10 -4.81
C VAL A 59 -14.30 21.78 -4.69
N ILE A 60 -13.23 21.06 -4.98
CA ILE A 60 -11.85 21.61 -4.95
C ILE A 60 -11.25 21.78 -6.36
N GLY A 61 -12.06 21.64 -7.41
CA GLY A 61 -11.59 21.66 -8.80
C GLY A 61 -10.83 20.39 -9.17
N ASP A 62 -9.94 20.51 -10.17
CA ASP A 62 -9.15 19.39 -10.69
C ASP A 62 -8.00 19.07 -9.72
N VAL A 63 -7.93 17.83 -9.21
CA VAL A 63 -6.88 17.41 -8.30
C VAL A 63 -5.61 17.05 -9.06
N TYR A 64 -4.49 17.64 -8.69
CA TYR A 64 -3.18 17.44 -9.32
C TYR A 64 -2.10 16.93 -8.36
N GLU A 65 -2.35 16.99 -7.03
CA GLU A 65 -1.40 16.55 -6.02
C GLU A 65 -2.15 15.97 -4.81
N VAL A 66 -1.58 14.90 -4.23
CA VAL A 66 -2.13 14.28 -3.02
C VAL A 66 -0.98 13.89 -2.10
N HIS A 67 -1.10 14.19 -0.81
CA HIS A 67 -0.18 13.76 0.24
C HIS A 67 -0.87 12.77 1.18
N CYS A 68 -0.20 11.66 1.46
CA CYS A 68 -0.67 10.60 2.36
C CYS A 68 0.41 10.29 3.39
N TRP A 69 0.06 10.19 4.66
CA TRP A 69 1.04 9.86 5.69
C TRP A 69 0.45 8.98 6.77
N THR A 70 1.34 8.31 7.52
CA THR A 70 1.00 7.51 8.70
C THR A 70 2.04 7.69 9.80
N ASP A 71 1.63 7.50 11.04
CA ASP A 71 2.50 7.45 12.22
C ASP A 71 3.31 6.14 12.32
N ARG A 72 3.00 5.16 11.45
CA ARG A 72 3.67 3.84 11.42
C ARG A 72 5.10 3.95 10.85
N PRO A 73 6.01 2.99 11.22
CA PRO A 73 5.75 1.73 11.95
C PRO A 73 5.73 1.91 13.47
N ILE A 74 4.90 1.13 14.15
CA ILE A 74 4.94 0.92 15.62
C ILE A 74 5.60 -0.42 15.97
N TRP A 75 6.11 -1.12 14.99
CA TRP A 75 6.92 -2.33 15.07
C TRP A 75 8.35 -2.03 14.61
N PRO A 76 9.35 -2.84 15.00
CA PRO A 76 10.71 -2.63 14.57
C PRO A 76 10.88 -2.77 13.06
N GLN A 77 11.57 -1.80 12.44
CA GLN A 77 12.05 -1.82 11.06
C GLN A 77 13.53 -1.40 11.02
N GLY A 78 14.15 -1.47 9.84
CA GLY A 78 15.57 -1.15 9.66
C GLY A 78 16.52 -2.15 10.31
N LEU A 79 16.03 -3.32 10.67
CA LEU A 79 16.78 -4.34 11.40
C LEU A 79 17.67 -5.15 10.46
N MET A 80 18.84 -5.53 10.97
CA MET A 80 19.68 -6.55 10.36
C MET A 80 19.22 -7.95 10.81
N LYS A 81 19.60 -8.97 10.05
CA LYS A 81 19.31 -10.37 10.39
C LYS A 81 19.82 -10.70 11.80
N PRO A 82 19.00 -11.33 12.68
CA PRO A 82 19.46 -11.74 13.99
C PRO A 82 20.60 -12.75 13.89
N ASN A 83 21.53 -12.67 14.83
CA ASN A 83 22.71 -13.57 14.90
C ASN A 83 22.49 -14.75 15.86
N ASP A 84 21.51 -14.65 16.73
CA ASP A 84 21.15 -15.67 17.71
C ASP A 84 20.04 -16.59 17.20
N THR A 85 19.98 -17.80 17.76
CA THR A 85 19.01 -18.82 17.38
C THR A 85 18.36 -19.42 18.63
N PRO A 86 17.48 -18.66 19.30
CA PRO A 86 16.79 -19.14 20.49
C PRO A 86 15.87 -20.31 20.17
N LYS A 87 15.57 -21.13 21.20
CA LYS A 87 14.67 -22.26 21.01
C LYS A 87 13.25 -21.81 20.69
N CYS A 88 12.67 -22.42 19.66
CA CYS A 88 11.29 -22.18 19.30
C CYS A 88 10.34 -22.67 20.42
N PRO A 89 9.32 -21.88 20.82
CA PRO A 89 8.31 -22.30 21.77
C PRO A 89 7.57 -23.56 21.28
N LYS A 90 7.24 -24.47 22.19
CA LYS A 90 6.50 -25.71 21.86
C LYS A 90 5.08 -25.45 21.32
N THR A 91 4.54 -24.24 21.56
CA THR A 91 3.20 -23.81 21.11
C THR A 91 3.20 -23.25 19.69
N LEU A 92 4.36 -23.13 19.03
CA LEU A 92 4.51 -22.62 17.68
C LEU A 92 5.12 -23.70 16.78
N ASP A 93 4.42 -24.04 15.71
CA ASP A 93 4.98 -24.81 14.60
C ASP A 93 5.69 -23.84 13.64
N TRP A 94 7.02 -23.80 13.74
CA TRP A 94 7.84 -22.85 13.01
C TRP A 94 7.84 -23.09 11.49
N ASP A 95 7.80 -24.34 11.06
CA ASP A 95 7.78 -24.67 9.64
C ASP A 95 6.47 -24.27 8.97
N LEU A 96 5.35 -24.48 9.66
CA LEU A 96 4.05 -23.99 9.19
C LEU A 96 3.98 -22.47 9.20
N TRP A 97 4.59 -21.81 10.20
CA TRP A 97 4.59 -20.35 10.27
C TRP A 97 5.41 -19.71 9.16
N ILE A 98 6.58 -20.24 8.84
CA ILE A 98 7.42 -19.77 7.72
C ILE A 98 6.69 -19.88 6.38
N GLY A 99 5.93 -20.95 6.16
CA GLY A 99 5.21 -21.18 4.93
C GLY A 99 6.10 -21.13 3.69
N PRO A 100 5.78 -20.27 2.70
CA PRO A 100 6.55 -20.19 1.43
C PRO A 100 7.85 -19.36 1.54
N ALA A 101 8.12 -18.70 2.65
CA ALA A 101 9.32 -17.89 2.84
C ALA A 101 10.58 -18.77 2.95
N GLN A 102 11.74 -18.16 2.79
CA GLN A 102 13.02 -18.85 2.92
C GLN A 102 13.20 -19.39 4.34
N GLN A 103 13.55 -20.68 4.46
CA GLN A 103 13.83 -21.34 5.74
C GLN A 103 14.94 -20.65 6.52
N ARG A 104 14.71 -20.49 7.81
CA ARG A 104 15.61 -19.86 8.76
C ARG A 104 15.35 -20.35 10.18
N PRO A 105 16.32 -20.25 11.10
CA PRO A 105 16.08 -20.51 12.51
C PRO A 105 15.00 -19.57 13.07
N TYR A 106 14.24 -20.09 14.04
CA TYR A 106 13.32 -19.28 14.81
C TYR A 106 14.04 -18.14 15.54
N ASN A 107 13.37 -16.98 15.53
CA ASN A 107 13.73 -15.87 16.39
C ASN A 107 12.46 -15.08 16.75
N PRO A 108 12.26 -14.65 18.02
CA PRO A 108 11.07 -13.89 18.42
C PRO A 108 10.97 -12.52 17.76
N VAL A 109 12.03 -12.04 17.13
CA VAL A 109 12.01 -10.80 16.34
C VAL A 109 11.10 -10.86 15.12
N TYR A 110 10.69 -12.07 14.68
CA TYR A 110 9.77 -12.25 13.55
C TYR A 110 8.30 -12.35 13.99
N THR A 111 8.03 -12.77 15.24
CA THR A 111 6.67 -13.12 15.67
C THR A 111 6.29 -12.46 17.00
N PRO A 112 4.98 -12.41 17.34
CA PRO A 112 3.80 -12.67 16.50
C PRO A 112 3.39 -11.46 15.67
N TRP A 113 3.86 -10.25 15.99
CA TRP A 113 3.47 -8.97 15.41
C TRP A 113 4.49 -8.42 14.41
N ASN A 114 5.78 -8.66 14.69
CA ASN A 114 6.92 -8.00 14.04
C ASN A 114 7.20 -8.47 12.61
N TRP A 115 6.51 -9.52 12.13
CA TRP A 115 6.63 -10.00 10.74
C TRP A 115 6.46 -8.88 9.71
N ARG A 116 5.70 -7.84 10.02
CA ARG A 116 5.50 -6.66 9.20
C ARG A 116 6.80 -5.96 8.82
N GLY A 117 7.78 -5.98 9.72
CA GLY A 117 9.09 -5.35 9.56
C GLY A 117 10.15 -6.23 8.87
N TRP A 118 9.75 -7.30 8.18
CA TRP A 118 10.66 -8.22 7.49
C TRP A 118 10.19 -8.48 6.08
N TRP A 119 11.06 -8.22 5.09
CA TRP A 119 10.71 -8.32 3.68
C TRP A 119 10.18 -9.69 3.24
N ASP A 120 10.61 -10.77 3.90
CA ASP A 120 10.14 -12.12 3.55
C ASP A 120 8.73 -12.44 4.04
N PHE A 121 8.21 -11.66 4.97
CA PHE A 121 6.90 -11.90 5.59
C PHE A 121 5.92 -10.75 5.40
N GLY A 122 6.44 -9.52 5.35
CA GLY A 122 5.65 -8.31 5.28
C GLY A 122 6.21 -7.28 4.30
N THR A 123 5.54 -6.15 4.21
CA THR A 123 5.82 -5.08 3.25
C THR A 123 6.07 -3.73 3.94
N GLY A 124 6.34 -3.76 5.25
CA GLY A 124 6.62 -2.57 6.06
C GLY A 124 5.41 -1.65 6.24
N ALA A 125 5.66 -0.47 6.77
CA ALA A 125 4.63 0.52 7.06
C ALA A 125 3.84 0.93 5.82
N LEU A 126 4.49 1.08 4.67
CA LEU A 126 3.82 1.39 3.41
C LEU A 126 2.79 0.31 3.06
N GLY A 127 3.19 -0.94 2.93
CA GLY A 127 2.27 -2.00 2.54
C GLY A 127 1.18 -2.25 3.58
N ASP A 128 1.49 -2.09 4.86
CA ASP A 128 0.53 -2.26 5.95
C ASP A 128 -0.55 -1.17 5.95
N MET A 129 -0.17 0.11 5.77
CA MET A 129 -1.08 1.26 5.95
C MET A 129 -1.60 1.89 4.67
N ALA A 130 -0.89 1.79 3.55
CA ALA A 130 -1.35 2.37 2.29
C ALA A 130 -2.67 1.75 1.82
N CYS A 131 -2.90 0.47 2.12
CA CYS A 131 -4.17 -0.20 1.85
C CYS A 131 -5.38 0.45 2.53
N HIS A 132 -5.15 1.28 3.54
CA HIS A 132 -6.18 2.03 4.26
C HIS A 132 -6.20 3.50 3.84
N ILE A 133 -5.01 4.14 3.80
CA ILE A 133 -4.90 5.59 3.61
C ILE A 133 -4.98 5.96 2.13
N MET A 134 -4.42 5.15 1.22
CA MET A 134 -4.47 5.43 -0.20
C MET A 134 -5.74 4.89 -0.90
N ASP A 135 -6.57 4.15 -0.21
CA ASP A 135 -7.83 3.62 -0.75
C ASP A 135 -8.80 4.72 -1.22
N PRO A 136 -9.14 5.75 -0.40
CA PRO A 136 -10.05 6.80 -0.83
C PRO A 136 -9.58 7.55 -2.07
N LEU A 137 -8.29 7.84 -2.18
CA LEU A 137 -7.75 8.56 -3.34
C LEU A 137 -7.71 7.68 -4.58
N TYR A 138 -7.39 6.39 -4.44
CA TYR A 138 -7.36 5.46 -5.56
C TYR A 138 -8.71 5.40 -6.25
N TRP A 139 -9.78 5.35 -5.45
CA TRP A 139 -11.15 5.35 -5.93
C TRP A 139 -11.59 6.72 -6.48
N ALA A 140 -11.41 7.78 -5.68
CA ALA A 140 -11.91 9.12 -6.02
C ALA A 140 -11.30 9.65 -7.33
N LEU A 141 -10.03 9.36 -7.58
CA LEU A 141 -9.26 9.82 -8.72
C LEU A 141 -9.20 8.81 -9.88
N ASP A 142 -9.91 7.68 -9.77
CA ASP A 142 -9.92 6.62 -10.78
C ASP A 142 -8.51 6.19 -11.20
N LEU A 143 -7.64 5.98 -10.21
CA LEU A 143 -6.25 5.60 -10.45
C LEU A 143 -6.17 4.15 -10.93
N LYS A 144 -5.14 3.87 -11.73
CA LYS A 144 -4.78 2.52 -12.17
C LYS A 144 -3.31 2.29 -11.89
N TYR A 145 -2.48 2.27 -12.93
CA TYR A 145 -1.05 2.12 -12.80
C TYR A 145 -0.36 3.49 -12.83
N PRO A 146 0.62 3.75 -11.95
CA PRO A 146 1.48 4.90 -12.12
C PRO A 146 2.34 4.73 -13.38
N THR A 147 2.74 5.83 -13.99
CA THR A 147 3.72 5.85 -15.08
C THR A 147 5.14 5.80 -14.54
N SER A 148 5.33 6.34 -13.34
CA SER A 148 6.62 6.34 -12.66
C SER A 148 6.49 6.34 -11.15
N VAL A 149 7.56 5.92 -10.49
CA VAL A 149 7.68 5.91 -9.03
C VAL A 149 9.11 6.25 -8.59
N ILE A 150 9.22 7.00 -7.49
CA ILE A 150 10.51 7.35 -6.86
C ILE A 150 10.45 6.94 -5.39
N GLY A 151 11.42 6.17 -4.92
CA GLY A 151 11.61 5.84 -3.50
C GLY A 151 12.76 6.65 -2.89
N SER A 152 12.53 7.18 -1.71
CA SER A 152 13.53 7.81 -0.86
C SER A 152 13.36 7.30 0.57
N SER A 153 14.43 6.86 1.21
CA SER A 153 14.30 6.25 2.53
C SER A 153 15.58 6.40 3.38
N THR A 154 15.45 6.14 4.66
CA THR A 154 16.59 5.78 5.48
C THR A 154 17.26 4.53 4.93
N LEU A 155 18.38 4.12 5.50
CA LEU A 155 19.17 3.01 4.98
C LEU A 155 18.31 1.76 4.70
N SER A 156 18.30 1.32 3.44
CA SER A 156 17.63 0.10 3.00
C SER A 156 18.58 -1.09 3.05
N ASN A 157 18.10 -2.24 3.52
CA ASN A 157 18.84 -3.50 3.57
C ASN A 157 18.03 -4.66 2.98
N LEU A 158 18.64 -5.85 2.87
CA LEU A 158 18.01 -7.03 2.28
C LEU A 158 16.91 -7.66 3.14
N TYR A 159 16.82 -7.31 4.43
CA TYR A 159 16.05 -8.10 5.40
C TYR A 159 14.81 -7.36 5.89
N SER A 160 14.92 -6.05 6.09
CA SER A 160 13.90 -5.25 6.77
C SER A 160 13.62 -3.95 6.01
N PRO A 161 12.36 -3.47 5.98
CA PRO A 161 12.00 -2.14 5.50
C PRO A 161 12.78 -1.05 6.25
N PRO A 162 13.01 0.11 5.62
CA PRO A 162 13.66 1.24 6.27
C PRO A 162 12.80 1.80 7.41
N HIS A 163 13.41 2.52 8.36
CA HIS A 163 12.69 3.18 9.45
C HIS A 163 11.71 4.24 8.96
N ALA A 164 12.06 4.97 7.91
CA ALA A 164 11.28 6.04 7.35
C ALA A 164 11.48 6.14 5.84
N GLN A 165 10.43 6.52 5.12
CA GLN A 165 10.48 6.62 3.67
C GLN A 165 9.49 7.64 3.12
N ILE A 166 9.83 8.16 1.95
CA ILE A 166 8.94 8.94 1.09
C ILE A 166 8.86 8.21 -0.26
N VAL A 167 7.65 8.04 -0.77
CA VAL A 167 7.44 7.51 -2.12
C VAL A 167 6.60 8.48 -2.92
N THR A 168 7.06 8.81 -4.12
CA THR A 168 6.33 9.64 -5.07
C THR A 168 5.88 8.79 -6.23
N TYR A 169 4.57 8.80 -6.49
CA TYR A 169 3.96 8.16 -7.66
C TYR A 169 3.49 9.25 -8.63
N THR A 170 3.69 9.04 -9.92
CA THR A 170 3.09 9.87 -10.96
C THR A 170 2.08 9.05 -11.75
N PHE A 171 0.84 9.52 -11.78
CA PHE A 171 -0.24 8.88 -12.57
C PHE A 171 -0.57 9.73 -13.77
N PRO A 172 -0.78 9.14 -14.95
CA PRO A 172 -1.08 9.89 -16.15
C PRO A 172 -2.45 10.57 -16.07
N ALA A 173 -2.71 11.49 -16.96
CA ALA A 173 -4.06 12.02 -17.15
C ALA A 173 -5.04 10.89 -17.50
N ARG A 174 -6.25 10.99 -16.96
CA ARG A 174 -7.34 10.02 -17.13
C ARG A 174 -8.56 10.71 -17.76
N PRO A 175 -9.54 9.95 -18.30
CA PRO A 175 -10.80 10.54 -18.78
C PRO A 175 -11.48 11.37 -17.68
N PRO A 176 -12.13 12.48 -18.03
CA PRO A 176 -12.91 13.29 -17.09
C PRO A 176 -13.94 12.44 -16.34
N LYS A 177 -14.19 12.77 -15.07
CA LYS A 177 -15.18 12.08 -14.25
C LYS A 177 -16.01 13.09 -13.45
N GLY A 178 -17.32 13.00 -13.55
CA GLY A 178 -18.21 14.02 -12.99
C GLY A 178 -17.95 15.40 -13.62
N ASN A 179 -17.72 16.40 -12.80
CA ASN A 179 -17.52 17.80 -13.20
C ASN A 179 -16.03 18.21 -13.25
N VAL A 180 -15.11 17.25 -13.17
CA VAL A 180 -13.67 17.52 -13.10
C VAL A 180 -12.91 16.81 -14.22
N LYS A 181 -11.83 17.45 -14.64
CA LYS A 181 -10.77 16.78 -15.39
C LYS A 181 -9.98 15.92 -14.40
N MET A 182 -9.40 14.84 -14.92
CA MET A 182 -8.48 14.00 -14.17
C MET A 182 -7.07 14.18 -14.76
N PRO A 183 -6.39 15.30 -14.48
CA PRO A 183 -5.07 15.57 -15.03
C PRO A 183 -4.05 14.55 -14.52
N GLU A 184 -2.80 14.66 -15.00
CA GLU A 184 -1.69 14.02 -14.32
C GLU A 184 -1.70 14.39 -12.84
N VAL A 185 -1.49 13.41 -11.97
CA VAL A 185 -1.50 13.62 -10.53
C VAL A 185 -0.27 12.99 -9.90
N LYS A 186 0.37 13.73 -8.97
CA LYS A 186 1.43 13.22 -8.12
C LYS A 186 0.86 12.85 -6.76
N VAL A 187 1.19 11.65 -6.32
CA VAL A 187 0.80 11.14 -4.99
C VAL A 187 2.07 10.88 -4.18
N TYR A 188 2.12 11.47 -3.00
CA TYR A 188 3.23 11.35 -2.08
C TYR A 188 2.82 10.54 -0.86
N TRP A 189 3.62 9.55 -0.53
CA TRP A 189 3.52 8.77 0.70
C TRP A 189 4.63 9.12 1.66
N TYR A 190 4.30 9.21 2.96
CA TYR A 190 5.24 9.47 4.04
C TYR A 190 4.99 8.50 5.19
N ASP A 191 6.05 7.94 5.77
CA ASP A 191 5.97 7.16 7.00
C ASP A 191 7.23 7.29 7.86
N GLY A 192 7.25 6.63 9.02
CA GLY A 192 8.38 6.67 9.93
C GLY A 192 8.57 8.04 10.61
N GLY A 193 7.51 8.79 10.80
CA GLY A 193 7.54 10.12 11.40
C GLY A 193 7.78 11.26 10.40
N LEU A 194 7.95 10.94 9.13
CA LEU A 194 8.00 11.97 8.08
C LEU A 194 6.59 12.47 7.79
N MET A 195 6.47 13.77 7.55
CA MET A 195 5.21 14.46 7.33
C MET A 195 5.27 15.28 6.04
N PRO A 196 4.13 15.44 5.33
CA PRO A 196 4.06 16.43 4.26
C PRO A 196 4.16 17.86 4.80
N PRO A 197 4.44 18.84 3.93
CA PRO A 197 4.35 20.25 4.30
C PRO A 197 2.98 20.59 4.92
N ARG A 198 3.01 21.33 6.02
CA ARG A 198 1.77 21.79 6.65
C ARG A 198 1.06 22.81 5.75
N PRO A 199 -0.23 22.61 5.42
CA PRO A 199 -1.01 23.61 4.69
C PRO A 199 -1.06 24.95 5.42
N GLU A 200 -0.89 26.04 4.69
CA GLU A 200 -0.95 27.40 5.23
C GLU A 200 -2.33 27.78 5.78
N GLU A 201 -3.37 27.11 5.29
CA GLU A 201 -4.76 27.31 5.72
C GLU A 201 -5.05 26.72 7.10
N LEU A 202 -4.18 25.87 7.65
CA LEU A 202 -4.33 25.32 8.99
C LEU A 202 -3.80 26.31 10.03
N LYS A 203 -4.69 26.78 10.91
CA LYS A 203 -4.34 27.65 12.04
C LYS A 203 -3.49 26.93 13.08
N ASP A 204 -2.80 27.69 13.91
CA ASP A 204 -2.07 27.15 15.06
C ASP A 204 -3.01 26.31 15.94
N GLY A 205 -2.52 25.17 16.41
CA GLY A 205 -3.27 24.23 17.23
C GLY A 205 -4.23 23.30 16.46
N GLN A 206 -4.48 23.51 15.17
CA GLN A 206 -5.25 22.57 14.37
C GLN A 206 -4.37 21.37 13.96
N MET A 207 -4.83 20.17 14.23
CA MET A 207 -4.14 18.95 13.84
C MET A 207 -4.19 18.74 12.33
N MET A 208 -3.11 18.25 11.76
CA MET A 208 -3.05 17.81 10.37
C MET A 208 -3.41 16.32 10.30
N GLY A 209 -4.58 16.00 9.76
CA GLY A 209 -5.14 14.64 9.77
C GLY A 209 -5.65 14.24 11.16
N ASP A 210 -5.29 13.03 11.56
CA ASP A 210 -5.51 12.50 12.92
C ASP A 210 -4.22 11.88 13.48
N GLU A 211 -4.28 11.27 14.68
CA GLU A 211 -3.12 10.67 15.36
C GLU A 211 -2.45 9.53 14.56
N ASN A 212 -3.18 8.87 13.67
CA ASN A 212 -2.70 7.72 12.90
C ASN A 212 -2.23 8.08 11.50
N GLY A 213 -2.52 9.31 11.03
CA GLY A 213 -2.15 9.77 9.70
C GLY A 213 -3.22 10.62 9.01
N GLY A 214 -3.17 10.66 7.69
CA GLY A 214 -4.15 11.41 6.94
C GLY A 214 -3.86 11.51 5.45
N ILE A 215 -4.75 12.26 4.78
CA ILE A 215 -4.65 12.55 3.35
C ILE A 215 -4.92 14.05 3.14
N ILE A 216 -4.16 14.69 2.26
CA ILE A 216 -4.46 16.03 1.75
C ILE A 216 -4.57 15.95 0.24
N PHE A 217 -5.75 16.26 -0.30
CA PHE A 217 -5.97 16.44 -1.73
C PHE A 217 -5.82 17.93 -2.07
N ILE A 218 -5.03 18.23 -3.08
CA ILE A 218 -4.78 19.59 -3.57
C ILE A 218 -5.36 19.71 -4.98
N GLY A 219 -6.36 20.54 -5.11
CA GLY A 219 -7.05 20.83 -6.35
C GLY A 219 -6.86 22.27 -6.79
N THR A 220 -7.34 22.59 -7.97
CA THR A 220 -7.19 23.93 -8.60
C THR A 220 -8.02 25.02 -7.91
N LYS A 221 -8.95 24.65 -7.01
CA LYS A 221 -9.85 25.58 -6.32
C LYS A 221 -9.80 25.49 -4.80
N GLY A 222 -9.09 24.52 -4.24
CA GLY A 222 -9.02 24.31 -2.80
C GLY A 222 -8.41 22.99 -2.42
N LYS A 223 -8.52 22.64 -1.13
CA LYS A 223 -7.95 21.41 -0.57
C LYS A 223 -8.98 20.68 0.27
N ILE A 224 -8.88 19.33 0.28
CA ILE A 224 -9.59 18.49 1.25
C ILE A 224 -8.53 17.81 2.11
N MET A 225 -8.71 17.85 3.43
CA MET A 225 -7.93 17.08 4.39
C MET A 225 -8.80 16.02 5.03
N THR A 226 -8.23 14.86 5.33
CA THR A 226 -8.91 13.78 6.06
C THR A 226 -7.97 13.19 7.11
N GLY A 227 -8.54 12.49 8.09
CA GLY A 227 -7.78 11.57 8.92
C GLY A 227 -7.42 10.27 8.21
N CYS A 228 -6.82 9.35 8.95
CA CYS A 228 -6.57 7.98 8.52
C CYS A 228 -7.88 7.32 8.05
N TYR A 229 -7.81 6.43 7.09
CA TYR A 229 -8.98 5.79 6.42
C TYR A 229 -9.92 6.75 5.66
N GLY A 230 -9.49 7.99 5.39
CA GLY A 230 -10.36 9.01 4.79
C GLY A 230 -11.40 9.60 5.76
N MET A 231 -11.21 9.40 7.07
CA MET A 231 -12.18 9.84 8.07
C MET A 231 -12.27 11.36 8.14
N ASN A 232 -13.49 11.84 8.45
CA ASN A 232 -13.78 13.25 8.69
C ASN A 232 -13.24 14.20 7.60
N PRO A 233 -13.63 14.01 6.31
CA PRO A 233 -13.19 14.89 5.25
C PRO A 233 -13.59 16.34 5.54
N THR A 234 -12.63 17.24 5.42
CA THR A 234 -12.75 18.66 5.80
C THR A 234 -12.12 19.52 4.72
N LEU A 235 -12.80 20.60 4.32
CA LEU A 235 -12.22 21.61 3.44
C LEU A 235 -11.16 22.43 4.17
N LEU A 236 -10.19 22.94 3.46
CA LEU A 236 -9.22 23.90 3.97
C LEU A 236 -9.39 25.25 3.27
N PRO A 237 -9.48 26.37 4.00
CA PRO A 237 -9.46 26.47 5.47
C PRO A 237 -10.69 25.82 6.13
N VAL A 238 -10.55 25.34 7.36
CA VAL A 238 -11.61 24.62 8.10
C VAL A 238 -12.90 25.44 8.23
N SER A 239 -12.79 26.79 8.26
CA SER A 239 -13.94 27.70 8.28
C SER A 239 -14.89 27.52 7.09
N ASP A 240 -14.41 27.04 5.96
CA ASP A 240 -15.25 26.83 4.78
C ASP A 240 -16.32 25.76 5.00
N MET A 241 -16.14 24.87 6.00
CA MET A 241 -17.14 23.87 6.38
C MET A 241 -18.41 24.49 6.97
N GLU A 242 -18.34 25.70 7.54
CA GLU A 242 -19.50 26.36 8.17
C GLU A 242 -20.63 26.65 7.17
N HIS A 243 -20.27 26.88 5.92
CA HIS A 243 -21.22 27.22 4.84
C HIS A 243 -21.22 26.20 3.71
N PHE A 244 -20.53 25.06 3.91
CA PHE A 244 -20.39 24.06 2.88
C PHE A 244 -21.67 23.23 2.71
N ASN A 245 -22.28 23.35 1.53
CA ASN A 245 -23.38 22.49 1.12
C ASN A 245 -22.81 21.23 0.46
N GLN A 246 -22.86 20.13 1.16
CA GLN A 246 -22.36 18.86 0.64
C GLN A 246 -23.11 18.46 -0.65
N PRO A 247 -22.39 17.96 -1.67
CA PRO A 247 -23.02 17.35 -2.83
C PRO A 247 -23.96 16.21 -2.44
N LYS A 248 -25.03 16.04 -3.22
CA LYS A 248 -25.92 14.89 -3.01
C LYS A 248 -25.17 13.58 -3.22
N PRO A 249 -25.41 12.56 -2.38
CA PRO A 249 -24.84 11.24 -2.59
C PRO A 249 -25.23 10.66 -3.96
N THR A 250 -24.24 10.22 -4.72
CA THR A 250 -24.41 9.62 -6.06
C THR A 250 -23.85 8.21 -6.15
N ILE A 251 -22.97 7.84 -5.23
CA ILE A 251 -22.29 6.54 -5.19
C ILE A 251 -23.03 5.65 -4.20
N PRO A 252 -23.45 4.43 -4.58
CA PRO A 252 -24.10 3.51 -3.64
C PRO A 252 -23.21 3.22 -2.43
N ARG A 253 -23.80 3.23 -1.24
CA ARG A 253 -23.13 2.84 0.00
C ARG A 253 -22.99 1.33 0.08
N ALA A 254 -21.96 0.84 0.76
CA ALA A 254 -21.77 -0.59 0.96
C ALA A 254 -23.02 -1.19 1.65
N LYS A 255 -23.50 -2.31 1.11
CA LYS A 255 -24.63 -3.02 1.69
C LYS A 255 -24.17 -3.76 2.95
N GLY A 256 -24.79 -3.51 4.08
CA GLY A 256 -24.51 -4.23 5.33
C GLY A 256 -24.17 -3.37 6.53
N GLY A 257 -24.11 -2.05 6.41
CA GLY A 257 -23.87 -1.22 7.57
C GLY A 257 -23.86 0.26 7.34
N ASN A 258 -24.31 0.98 8.35
CA ASN A 258 -24.22 2.41 8.46
C ASN A 258 -23.05 2.75 9.41
N GLY A 259 -22.00 3.23 8.86
CA GLY A 259 -21.10 4.19 9.50
C GLY A 259 -20.06 3.69 10.50
N ASP A 260 -20.33 2.82 11.43
CA ASP A 260 -19.31 2.36 12.38
C ASP A 260 -18.75 1.00 11.99
N ILE A 261 -17.59 1.02 11.35
CA ILE A 261 -16.91 -0.21 10.91
C ILE A 261 -16.50 -1.13 12.05
N TRP A 262 -16.25 -0.57 13.21
CA TRP A 262 -15.74 -1.33 14.34
C TRP A 262 -16.84 -2.13 15.02
N SER A 263 -18.09 -1.70 14.85
CA SER A 263 -19.24 -2.32 15.51
C SER A 263 -20.17 -3.11 14.59
N THR A 264 -20.12 -2.92 13.26
CA THR A 264 -21.18 -3.42 12.36
C THR A 264 -20.78 -4.58 11.48
N ASN A 265 -19.49 -4.90 11.34
CA ASN A 265 -18.95 -5.87 10.36
C ASN A 265 -19.49 -5.63 8.93
N ALA A 266 -19.75 -4.37 8.59
CA ALA A 266 -20.39 -3.99 7.32
C ALA A 266 -19.59 -4.48 6.12
N HIS A 267 -18.27 -4.47 6.23
CA HIS A 267 -17.38 -4.89 5.18
C HIS A 267 -17.48 -6.39 4.91
N GLU A 268 -17.47 -7.20 5.96
CA GLU A 268 -17.65 -8.65 5.89
C GLU A 268 -19.06 -9.03 5.42
N GLN A 269 -20.08 -8.30 5.88
CA GLN A 269 -21.47 -8.52 5.46
C GLN A 269 -21.68 -8.24 3.97
N ASP A 270 -20.99 -7.25 3.42
CA ASP A 270 -21.02 -6.96 1.97
C ASP A 270 -20.46 -8.14 1.16
N TRP A 271 -19.34 -8.75 1.60
CA TRP A 271 -18.81 -9.95 0.97
C TRP A 271 -19.75 -11.17 1.11
N ILE A 272 -20.29 -11.39 2.32
CA ILE A 272 -21.26 -12.50 2.56
C ILE A 272 -22.48 -12.34 1.66
N ARG A 273 -22.98 -11.12 1.46
CA ARG A 273 -24.06 -10.82 0.53
C ARG A 273 -23.65 -11.22 -0.90
N ALA A 274 -22.48 -10.78 -1.35
CA ALA A 274 -21.98 -11.10 -2.69
C ALA A 274 -21.81 -12.62 -2.91
N CYS A 275 -21.43 -13.38 -1.87
CA CYS A 275 -21.33 -14.83 -1.94
C CYS A 275 -22.68 -15.54 -2.15
N LYS A 276 -23.78 -14.92 -1.72
CA LYS A 276 -25.14 -15.49 -1.84
C LYS A 276 -25.83 -15.14 -3.16
N GLU A 277 -25.29 -14.21 -3.93
CA GLU A 277 -25.81 -13.80 -5.23
C GLU A 277 -25.24 -14.67 -6.36
N SER A 278 -26.06 -14.95 -7.37
CA SER A 278 -25.57 -15.69 -8.55
C SER A 278 -24.54 -14.85 -9.32
N PRO A 279 -23.57 -15.47 -9.98
CA PRO A 279 -22.51 -14.75 -10.70
C PRO A 279 -23.02 -13.74 -11.74
N GLU A 280 -24.20 -14.02 -12.33
CA GLU A 280 -24.82 -13.21 -13.39
C GLU A 280 -25.45 -11.93 -12.84
N ASN A 281 -25.94 -11.98 -11.59
CA ASN A 281 -26.68 -10.89 -10.95
C ASN A 281 -25.93 -10.27 -9.76
N ARG A 282 -24.70 -10.72 -9.52
CA ARG A 282 -23.91 -10.28 -8.38
C ARG A 282 -23.57 -8.81 -8.47
N THR A 283 -23.89 -8.07 -7.41
CA THR A 283 -23.22 -6.82 -7.12
C THR A 283 -21.92 -7.17 -6.39
N GLU A 284 -20.78 -6.90 -6.99
CA GLU A 284 -19.51 -7.22 -6.37
C GLU A 284 -19.34 -6.47 -5.03
N ALA A 285 -18.62 -7.08 -4.10
CA ALA A 285 -18.27 -6.44 -2.84
C ALA A 285 -17.36 -5.23 -3.08
N SER A 286 -17.39 -4.24 -2.20
CA SER A 286 -16.78 -2.94 -2.45
C SER A 286 -15.26 -3.02 -2.70
N SER A 287 -14.54 -3.88 -1.98
CA SER A 287 -13.11 -4.11 -2.17
C SER A 287 -12.82 -5.47 -2.83
N ASN A 288 -13.63 -5.83 -3.83
CA ASN A 288 -13.40 -7.05 -4.61
C ASN A 288 -12.05 -7.02 -5.34
N PHE A 289 -11.55 -8.18 -5.79
CA PHE A 289 -10.22 -8.26 -6.38
C PHE A 289 -10.05 -7.54 -7.73
N GLN A 290 -11.15 -7.12 -8.38
CA GLN A 290 -11.06 -6.25 -9.57
C GLN A 290 -10.69 -4.81 -9.17
N PHE A 291 -11.03 -4.39 -7.96
CA PHE A 291 -10.62 -3.12 -7.36
C PHE A 291 -9.31 -3.27 -6.58
N SER A 292 -9.29 -4.17 -5.60
CA SER A 292 -8.17 -4.29 -4.66
C SER A 292 -6.90 -4.89 -5.26
N GLY A 293 -7.00 -5.67 -6.33
CA GLY A 293 -5.82 -6.19 -7.03
C GLY A 293 -4.97 -5.09 -7.65
N PRO A 294 -5.47 -4.29 -8.61
CA PRO A 294 -4.74 -3.16 -9.16
C PRO A 294 -4.34 -2.12 -8.10
N PHE A 295 -5.16 -1.92 -7.08
CA PHE A 295 -4.82 -1.05 -5.96
C PHE A 295 -3.62 -1.58 -5.18
N ASN A 296 -3.59 -2.86 -4.85
CA ASN A 296 -2.45 -3.48 -4.15
C ASN A 296 -1.19 -3.52 -5.03
N GLU A 297 -1.32 -3.64 -6.35
CA GLU A 297 -0.19 -3.48 -7.27
C GLU A 297 0.48 -2.10 -7.10
N MET A 298 -0.31 -1.02 -7.02
CA MET A 298 0.18 0.32 -6.76
C MET A 298 0.91 0.40 -5.41
N VAL A 299 0.33 -0.17 -4.35
CA VAL A 299 0.93 -0.19 -3.01
C VAL A 299 2.29 -0.90 -3.04
N VAL A 300 2.34 -2.11 -3.60
CA VAL A 300 3.58 -2.90 -3.71
C VAL A 300 4.60 -2.22 -4.62
N MET A 301 4.17 -1.48 -5.64
CA MET A 301 5.07 -0.68 -6.49
C MET A 301 5.91 0.31 -5.65
N GLY A 302 5.31 0.98 -4.69
CA GLY A 302 6.05 1.86 -3.78
C GLY A 302 7.08 1.09 -2.94
N VAL A 303 6.74 -0.12 -2.49
CA VAL A 303 7.69 -1.01 -1.81
C VAL A 303 8.88 -1.33 -2.72
N LEU A 304 8.62 -1.65 -3.99
CA LEU A 304 9.68 -1.89 -4.96
C LEU A 304 10.57 -0.67 -5.17
N ALA A 305 9.98 0.53 -5.27
CA ALA A 305 10.73 1.77 -5.43
C ALA A 305 11.70 2.02 -4.26
N VAL A 306 11.27 1.73 -3.04
CA VAL A 306 12.11 1.82 -1.84
C VAL A 306 13.23 0.77 -1.85
N ARG A 307 12.91 -0.48 -2.16
CA ARG A 307 13.90 -1.56 -2.27
C ARG A 307 14.94 -1.29 -3.37
N LEU A 308 14.55 -0.60 -4.44
CA LEU A 308 15.40 -0.21 -5.56
C LEU A 308 16.09 1.16 -5.36
N SER A 309 15.88 1.84 -4.24
CA SER A 309 16.47 3.17 -3.98
C SER A 309 18.00 3.18 -3.97
N GLY A 310 18.64 2.03 -3.77
CA GLY A 310 20.09 1.85 -3.87
C GLY A 310 20.65 1.75 -5.30
N LEU A 311 19.82 1.90 -6.33
CA LEU A 311 20.27 2.00 -7.72
C LEU A 311 21.23 3.18 -7.89
N GLN A 312 22.22 3.02 -8.75
CA GLN A 312 23.16 4.09 -9.07
C GLN A 312 22.36 5.31 -9.60
N GLY A 313 22.61 6.47 -9.01
CA GLY A 313 21.76 7.65 -9.18
C GLY A 313 20.57 7.62 -8.21
N LEU A 314 20.84 7.81 -6.92
CA LEU A 314 19.84 7.97 -5.87
C LEU A 314 18.70 8.90 -6.34
N HIS A 315 17.46 8.57 -5.97
CA HIS A 315 16.24 9.23 -6.44
C HIS A 315 15.95 9.07 -7.93
N ARG A 316 16.43 8.00 -8.54
CA ARG A 316 16.08 7.68 -9.93
C ARG A 316 14.58 7.47 -10.04
N GLU A 317 13.96 8.20 -10.96
CA GLU A 317 12.58 7.98 -11.33
C GLU A 317 12.48 6.66 -12.12
N LEU A 318 11.82 5.66 -11.54
CA LEU A 318 11.60 4.36 -12.15
C LEU A 318 10.35 4.40 -13.02
N GLN A 319 10.52 4.16 -14.33
CA GLN A 319 9.42 4.13 -15.30
C GLN A 319 8.75 2.77 -15.31
N TRP A 320 7.42 2.74 -15.21
CA TRP A 320 6.65 1.52 -15.08
C TRP A 320 5.74 1.24 -16.28
N ASP A 321 5.86 0.06 -16.86
CA ASP A 321 4.94 -0.53 -17.81
C ASP A 321 3.94 -1.41 -17.05
N GLY A 322 2.80 -0.83 -16.67
CA GLY A 322 1.79 -1.51 -15.86
C GLY A 322 1.15 -2.70 -16.55
N GLU A 323 1.03 -2.69 -17.87
CA GLU A 323 0.44 -3.83 -18.61
C GLU A 323 1.34 -5.06 -18.54
N ASN A 324 2.65 -4.87 -18.70
CA ASN A 324 3.63 -5.94 -18.71
C ASN A 324 4.31 -6.19 -17.36
N MET A 325 3.93 -5.46 -16.32
CA MET A 325 4.48 -5.56 -14.95
C MET A 325 6.02 -5.50 -14.93
N ARG A 326 6.61 -4.45 -15.52
CA ARG A 326 8.06 -4.29 -15.59
C ARG A 326 8.49 -2.85 -15.51
N PHE A 327 9.68 -2.62 -14.99
CA PHE A 327 10.38 -1.35 -15.15
C PHE A 327 11.01 -1.27 -16.53
N THR A 328 10.88 -0.13 -17.19
CA THR A 328 11.37 0.05 -18.58
C THR A 328 12.73 0.72 -18.66
N ASN A 329 13.17 1.34 -17.58
CA ASN A 329 14.43 2.09 -17.51
C ASN A 329 15.45 1.51 -16.53
N ILE A 330 15.33 0.22 -16.18
CA ILE A 330 16.39 -0.53 -15.51
C ILE A 330 17.13 -1.36 -16.57
N SER A 331 18.39 -1.04 -16.78
CA SER A 331 19.23 -1.77 -17.73
C SER A 331 19.67 -3.13 -17.15
N PRO A 332 19.88 -4.17 -18.00
CA PRO A 332 20.46 -5.43 -17.57
C PRO A 332 21.83 -5.31 -16.90
N ASN A 333 22.54 -4.21 -17.17
CA ASN A 333 23.87 -3.93 -16.58
C ASN A 333 23.81 -3.03 -15.33
N ASP A 334 22.65 -2.52 -14.97
CA ASP A 334 22.49 -1.69 -13.78
C ASP A 334 22.81 -2.48 -12.51
N LYS A 335 23.52 -1.83 -11.59
CA LYS A 335 23.87 -2.38 -10.29
C LYS A 335 23.12 -1.66 -9.19
N ILE A 336 22.71 -2.42 -8.18
CA ILE A 336 22.14 -1.89 -6.96
C ILE A 336 23.07 -2.22 -5.80
N LYS A 337 23.36 -1.21 -4.97
CA LYS A 337 24.10 -1.36 -3.71
C LYS A 337 23.13 -1.48 -2.55
N ILE A 338 23.20 -2.57 -1.83
CA ILE A 338 22.34 -2.84 -0.68
C ILE A 338 23.21 -3.11 0.54
N VAL A 339 22.81 -2.58 1.68
CA VAL A 339 23.50 -2.81 2.97
C VAL A 339 23.33 -4.27 3.40
N THR A 340 24.43 -4.91 3.73
CA THR A 340 24.48 -6.29 4.22
C THR A 340 24.94 -6.40 5.65
N VAL A 341 25.66 -5.39 6.14
CA VAL A 341 26.08 -5.23 7.54
C VAL A 341 25.91 -3.76 7.91
N ASP A 342 25.32 -3.49 9.04
CA ASP A 342 25.25 -2.15 9.64
C ASP A 342 25.38 -2.30 11.15
N ASP A 343 26.59 -2.14 11.66
CA ASP A 343 26.93 -2.31 13.06
C ASP A 343 27.68 -1.08 13.59
N PHE A 344 27.43 -0.78 14.84
CA PHE A 344 28.07 0.30 15.56
C PHE A 344 28.51 -0.21 16.94
N LYS A 345 29.78 -0.01 17.29
CA LYS A 345 30.35 -0.35 18.57
C LYS A 345 31.18 0.79 19.10
N VAL A 346 31.26 0.89 20.40
CA VAL A 346 32.26 1.75 21.06
C VAL A 346 33.30 0.82 21.68
N ILE A 347 34.55 0.96 21.27
CA ILE A 347 35.67 0.18 21.76
C ILE A 347 36.68 1.16 22.38
N ASP A 348 36.97 1.03 23.64
CA ASP A 348 37.87 1.89 24.40
C ASP A 348 37.55 3.40 24.27
N GLY A 349 36.25 3.74 24.19
CA GLY A 349 35.79 5.11 24.02
C GLY A 349 35.70 5.60 22.56
N ASP A 350 36.23 4.84 21.60
CA ASP A 350 36.20 5.20 20.18
C ASP A 350 34.99 4.58 19.45
N PRO A 351 34.25 5.36 18.65
CA PRO A 351 33.21 4.84 17.81
C PRO A 351 33.77 4.04 16.64
N ARG A 352 33.23 2.87 16.41
CA ARG A 352 33.55 1.98 15.28
C ARG A 352 32.29 1.69 14.49
N PHE A 353 32.31 2.08 13.23
CA PHE A 353 31.22 1.83 12.28
C PHE A 353 31.64 0.71 11.33
N ASP A 354 30.86 -0.36 11.27
CA ASP A 354 31.02 -1.43 10.28
C ASP A 354 29.79 -1.45 9.37
N ARG A 355 29.85 -0.68 8.28
CA ARG A 355 28.81 -0.67 7.27
C ARG A 355 29.35 -1.23 5.97
N ARG A 356 28.76 -2.35 5.53
CA ARG A 356 29.16 -3.05 4.31
C ARG A 356 28.01 -3.10 3.33
N PHE A 357 28.37 -3.01 2.04
CA PHE A 357 27.44 -3.09 0.93
C PHE A 357 27.79 -4.29 0.07
N ALA A 358 26.78 -4.94 -0.51
CA ALA A 358 26.93 -5.83 -1.64
C ALA A 358 26.31 -5.22 -2.89
N GLU A 359 26.86 -5.56 -4.04
CA GLU A 359 26.33 -5.18 -5.34
C GLU A 359 25.57 -6.35 -5.94
N PHE A 360 24.38 -6.07 -6.46
CA PHE A 360 23.52 -7.03 -7.14
C PHE A 360 23.14 -6.50 -8.52
N ASN A 361 22.72 -7.39 -9.41
CA ASN A 361 22.10 -7.00 -10.66
C ASN A 361 20.70 -6.41 -10.37
N ALA A 362 20.49 -5.15 -10.75
CA ALA A 362 19.26 -4.43 -10.41
C ALA A 362 18.03 -4.98 -11.16
N ALA A 363 18.20 -5.42 -12.43
CA ALA A 363 17.12 -5.98 -13.21
C ALA A 363 16.68 -7.35 -12.67
N GLU A 364 17.62 -8.20 -12.28
CA GLU A 364 17.32 -9.50 -11.65
C GLU A 364 16.59 -9.31 -10.32
N MET A 365 17.07 -8.41 -9.46
CA MET A 365 16.42 -8.11 -8.19
C MET A 365 15.02 -7.53 -8.38
N ALA A 366 14.84 -6.61 -9.33
CA ALA A 366 13.53 -6.05 -9.63
C ALA A 366 12.54 -7.14 -10.09
N ASN A 367 12.96 -8.02 -11.00
CA ASN A 367 12.13 -9.12 -11.49
C ASN A 367 11.76 -10.10 -10.37
N GLU A 368 12.71 -10.46 -9.49
CA GLU A 368 12.47 -11.30 -8.33
C GLU A 368 11.45 -10.66 -7.37
N TRP A 369 11.49 -9.36 -7.15
CA TRP A 369 10.55 -8.69 -6.27
C TRP A 369 9.19 -8.40 -6.91
N ILE A 370 9.11 -8.32 -8.23
CA ILE A 370 7.84 -8.28 -8.99
C ILE A 370 7.12 -9.63 -8.93
N LYS A 371 7.87 -10.73 -9.07
CA LYS A 371 7.35 -12.10 -9.01
C LYS A 371 8.29 -12.95 -8.14
N HIS A 372 7.90 -13.14 -6.89
CA HIS A 372 8.70 -13.91 -5.94
C HIS A 372 8.87 -15.38 -6.35
N THR A 373 10.10 -15.86 -6.14
CA THR A 373 10.41 -17.30 -6.11
C THR A 373 10.15 -17.81 -4.70
N TYR A 374 9.16 -18.68 -4.56
CA TYR A 374 8.82 -19.27 -3.26
C TYR A 374 9.58 -20.56 -3.00
N ASN A 375 9.69 -20.89 -1.71
CA ASN A 375 10.45 -22.04 -1.19
C ASN A 375 9.52 -23.13 -0.66
N ASN A 376 10.08 -24.18 -0.08
CA ASN A 376 9.34 -25.24 0.65
C ASN A 376 8.26 -25.94 -0.20
N GLY A 377 8.49 -26.10 -1.51
CA GLY A 377 7.54 -26.74 -2.43
C GLY A 377 6.40 -25.85 -2.92
N PHE A 378 6.37 -24.57 -2.51
CA PHE A 378 5.42 -23.59 -3.04
C PHE A 378 5.90 -23.00 -4.37
N SER A 379 4.95 -22.73 -5.26
CA SER A 379 5.21 -22.04 -6.53
C SER A 379 3.99 -21.23 -6.96
N LEU A 380 4.23 -20.14 -7.68
CA LEU A 380 3.15 -19.37 -8.29
C LEU A 380 2.75 -20.01 -9.63
N PRO A 381 1.45 -20.18 -9.89
CA PRO A 381 0.99 -20.61 -11.20
C PRO A 381 1.21 -19.51 -12.25
N ASP A 382 1.16 -19.89 -13.52
CA ASP A 382 1.19 -18.94 -14.62
C ASP A 382 -0.09 -18.10 -14.68
N MET A 383 0.03 -16.92 -15.31
CA MET A 383 -1.13 -16.08 -15.56
C MET A 383 -2.17 -16.82 -16.40
N PRO A 384 -3.46 -16.77 -16.02
CA PRO A 384 -4.51 -17.35 -16.83
C PRO A 384 -4.60 -16.62 -18.17
N ARG A 385 -4.76 -17.39 -19.22
CA ARG A 385 -5.03 -16.90 -20.59
C ARG A 385 -6.43 -16.35 -20.70
#